data_b8750d1ab46154cb69f363e5aa4e36b0
#
_entry.id   b8750d1ab46154cb69f363e5aa4e36b0
#
_cell.length_a   1.000
_cell.length_b   1.000
_cell.length_c   1.000
_cell.angle_alpha   90.00
_cell.angle_beta   90.00
_cell.angle_gamma   90.00
#
_symmetry.space_group_name_H-M   'P 1'
#
loop_
_entity.id
_entity.type
_entity.pdbx_description
1 polymer ?
#
loop_
_entity_poly.entity_id
_entity_poly.type
_entity_poly.pdbx_seq_one_letter_code
_entity_poly.pdbx_strand_id
1 'polypeptide(L)'
;MSLLSLKFFFRTEKYEYRYYLAVLKDEISAETLDRKTIGGKKPAHIFYRDGEELTLGTILSKENVNTKVNEKMPFLSFLAINYNIPVITEVQEWFESCIIRNYANPVAELQIMVSDNEQTKNQIIMLLNEMGIDVEDYRYDEKEEQLYTVRTISGKKYELPFNHESDGTES
;
A
#
# COMPACT_ATOMS: atom_id res chain seq x y z
N MET A 1 -24.37 8.99 -10.67
CA MET A 1 -23.09 8.41 -11.13
C MET A 1 -21.97 9.17 -10.46
N SER A 2 -21.15 8.51 -9.63
CA SER A 2 -20.15 9.20 -8.82
C SER A 2 -18.80 9.21 -9.52
N LEU A 3 -18.14 10.36 -9.54
CA LEU A 3 -16.74 10.52 -9.86
C LEU A 3 -15.94 10.04 -8.63
N LEU A 4 -15.06 9.06 -8.79
CA LEU A 4 -14.08 8.70 -7.79
C LEU A 4 -12.79 9.46 -8.09
N SER A 5 -12.25 10.17 -7.10
CA SER A 5 -10.95 10.82 -7.25
C SER A 5 -10.03 10.52 -6.07
N LEU A 6 -8.77 10.26 -6.35
CA LEU A 6 -7.71 9.95 -5.40
C LEU A 6 -6.58 10.97 -5.57
N LYS A 7 -6.03 11.43 -4.45
CA LYS A 7 -4.86 12.31 -4.42
C LYS A 7 -3.84 11.77 -3.46
N PHE A 8 -2.63 11.56 -3.94
CA PHE A 8 -1.51 11.12 -3.14
C PHE A 8 -0.44 12.21 -3.11
N PHE A 9 0.04 12.52 -1.91
CA PHE A 9 1.16 13.39 -1.68
C PHE A 9 2.20 12.58 -0.92
N PHE A 10 3.37 12.42 -1.49
CA PHE A 10 4.41 11.61 -0.88
C PHE A 10 5.80 12.17 -1.16
N ARG A 11 6.76 11.64 -0.45
CA ARG A 11 8.14 12.09 -0.49
C ARG A 11 9.07 10.89 -0.59
N THR A 12 10.07 11.02 -1.44
CA THR A 12 11.22 10.14 -1.51
C THR A 12 12.44 10.85 -0.91
N GLU A 13 13.65 10.30 -1.09
CA GLU A 13 14.84 10.95 -0.55
C GLU A 13 15.11 12.36 -1.12
N LYS A 14 14.79 12.57 -2.40
CA LYS A 14 15.15 13.80 -3.15
C LYS A 14 13.96 14.62 -3.61
N TYR A 15 12.79 13.99 -3.71
CA TYR A 15 11.65 14.59 -4.38
C TYR A 15 10.37 14.51 -3.56
N GLU A 16 9.49 15.50 -3.78
CA GLU A 16 8.10 15.50 -3.36
C GLU A 16 7.25 15.24 -4.60
N TYR A 17 6.31 14.30 -4.50
CA TYR A 17 5.43 13.89 -5.57
C TYR A 17 3.99 14.25 -5.25
N ARG A 18 3.24 14.54 -6.31
CA ARG A 18 1.79 14.63 -6.27
C ARG A 18 1.23 13.79 -7.40
N TYR A 19 0.48 12.77 -7.04
CA TYR A 19 -0.24 11.92 -7.98
C TYR A 19 -1.74 12.12 -7.80
N TYR A 20 -2.43 12.34 -8.91
CA TYR A 20 -3.89 12.48 -8.97
C TYR A 20 -4.45 11.49 -9.97
N LEU A 21 -5.53 10.81 -9.60
CA LEU A 21 -6.27 9.88 -10.43
C LEU A 21 -7.76 10.13 -10.25
N ALA A 22 -8.49 10.28 -11.34
CA ALA A 22 -9.94 10.37 -11.36
C ALA A 22 -10.54 9.32 -12.30
N VAL A 23 -11.54 8.60 -11.80
CA VAL A 23 -12.24 7.54 -12.51
C VAL A 23 -13.72 7.88 -12.61
N LEU A 24 -14.26 7.81 -13.81
CA LEU A 24 -15.68 8.01 -14.13
C LEU A 24 -16.16 6.86 -15.00
N LYS A 25 -17.19 6.11 -14.56
CA LYS A 25 -17.74 4.97 -15.30
C LYS A 25 -16.69 3.90 -15.68
N ASP A 26 -15.80 3.58 -14.74
CA ASP A 26 -14.70 2.64 -14.94
C ASP A 26 -13.63 3.06 -15.96
N GLU A 27 -13.62 4.32 -16.36
CA GLU A 27 -12.63 4.92 -17.25
C GLU A 27 -11.83 5.99 -16.52
N ILE A 28 -10.57 6.13 -16.91
CA ILE A 28 -9.70 7.17 -16.37
C ILE A 28 -10.08 8.51 -17.00
N SER A 29 -10.77 9.35 -16.23
CA SER A 29 -11.19 10.68 -16.69
C SER A 29 -10.06 11.71 -16.57
N ALA A 30 -9.19 11.58 -15.56
CA ALA A 30 -8.02 12.43 -15.44
C ALA A 30 -6.91 11.72 -14.64
N GLU A 31 -5.66 11.99 -15.00
CA GLU A 31 -4.50 11.47 -14.29
C GLU A 31 -3.33 12.45 -14.40
N THR A 32 -2.65 12.72 -13.29
CA THR A 32 -1.52 13.66 -13.27
C THR A 32 -0.43 13.16 -12.32
N LEU A 33 0.81 13.26 -12.76
CA LEU A 33 1.97 13.05 -11.90
C LEU A 33 2.88 14.28 -11.98
N ASP A 34 3.10 14.91 -10.83
CA ASP A 34 4.01 16.04 -10.66
C ASP A 34 5.15 15.64 -9.73
N ARG A 35 6.32 16.24 -9.95
CA ARG A 35 7.49 16.09 -9.10
C ARG A 35 8.10 17.45 -8.77
N LYS A 36 8.53 17.62 -7.52
CA LYS A 36 9.26 18.80 -7.07
C LYS A 36 10.51 18.35 -6.28
N THR A 37 11.66 18.93 -6.56
CA THR A 37 12.85 18.73 -5.71
C THR A 37 12.57 19.27 -4.31
N ILE A 38 12.99 18.54 -3.27
CA ILE A 38 12.86 18.99 -1.88
C ILE A 38 13.58 20.34 -1.71
N GLY A 39 12.87 21.33 -1.13
CA GLY A 39 13.36 22.71 -1.05
C GLY A 39 13.25 23.51 -2.35
N GLY A 40 12.89 22.88 -3.47
CA GLY A 40 12.66 23.56 -4.75
C GLY A 40 11.39 24.41 -4.74
N LYS A 41 11.34 25.42 -5.63
CA LYS A 41 10.19 26.34 -5.69
C LYS A 41 9.11 25.92 -6.69
N LYS A 42 9.48 25.21 -7.76
CA LYS A 42 8.55 24.90 -8.85
C LYS A 42 8.44 23.38 -9.05
N PRO A 43 7.22 22.84 -9.14
CA PRO A 43 7.00 21.47 -9.59
C PRO A 43 7.28 21.33 -11.08
N ALA A 44 7.70 20.15 -11.50
CA ALA A 44 7.78 19.73 -12.89
C ALA A 44 6.68 18.71 -13.14
N HIS A 45 5.92 18.87 -14.22
CA HIS A 45 4.98 17.87 -14.68
C HIS A 45 5.74 16.69 -15.28
N ILE A 46 5.41 15.47 -14.82
CA ILE A 46 5.90 14.25 -15.44
C ILE A 46 4.96 13.86 -16.58
N PHE A 47 3.65 13.82 -16.31
CA PHE A 47 2.60 13.71 -17.31
C PHE A 47 1.27 14.28 -16.81
N TYR A 48 0.39 14.57 -17.75
CA TYR A 48 -1.00 14.96 -17.54
C TYR A 48 -1.88 14.24 -18.56
N ARG A 49 -2.99 13.67 -18.09
CA ARG A 49 -4.02 13.02 -18.91
C ARG A 49 -5.37 13.64 -18.60
N ASP A 50 -6.15 13.95 -19.65
CA ASP A 50 -7.55 14.37 -19.59
C ASP A 50 -8.33 13.55 -20.62
N GLY A 51 -9.08 12.56 -20.14
CA GLY A 51 -9.70 11.55 -20.97
C GLY A 51 -8.68 10.82 -21.88
N GLU A 52 -8.81 11.01 -23.18
CA GLU A 52 -7.91 10.43 -24.21
C GLU A 52 -6.65 11.27 -24.44
N GLU A 53 -6.68 12.56 -24.10
CA GLU A 53 -5.56 13.46 -24.32
C GLU A 53 -4.47 13.26 -23.26
N LEU A 54 -3.25 12.96 -23.71
CA LEU A 54 -2.10 12.71 -22.85
C LEU A 54 -0.95 13.63 -23.23
N THR A 55 -0.52 14.44 -22.27
CA THR A 55 0.61 15.37 -22.40
C THR A 55 1.78 14.88 -21.56
N LEU A 56 2.95 14.73 -22.19
CA LEU A 56 4.17 14.32 -21.52
C LEU A 56 4.98 15.54 -21.08
N GLY A 57 5.46 15.52 -19.84
CA GLY A 57 6.45 16.47 -19.37
C GLY A 57 7.84 16.22 -19.96
N THR A 58 8.76 17.17 -19.76
CA THR A 58 10.11 17.14 -20.35
C THR A 58 10.94 15.90 -20.01
N ILE A 59 10.63 15.22 -18.90
CA ILE A 59 11.31 13.98 -18.49
C ILE A 59 10.86 12.83 -19.38
N LEU A 60 9.56 12.60 -19.52
CA LEU A 60 9.02 11.50 -20.31
C LEU A 60 9.08 11.74 -21.83
N SER A 61 9.03 12.98 -22.27
CA SER A 61 9.12 13.29 -23.71
C SER A 61 10.41 12.85 -24.37
N LYS A 62 11.45 12.58 -23.58
CA LYS A 62 12.75 12.06 -24.04
C LYS A 62 12.81 10.54 -24.13
N GLU A 63 11.86 9.84 -23.50
CA GLU A 63 11.88 8.39 -23.33
C GLU A 63 11.12 7.63 -24.45
N ASN A 64 10.61 8.34 -25.45
CA ASN A 64 9.88 7.77 -26.59
C ASN A 64 8.77 6.79 -26.17
N VAL A 65 7.99 7.16 -25.16
CA VAL A 65 6.91 6.33 -24.63
C VAL A 65 5.67 6.38 -25.54
N ASN A 66 4.94 5.27 -25.58
CA ASN A 66 3.65 5.22 -26.28
C ASN A 66 2.58 5.97 -25.45
N THR A 67 1.88 6.89 -26.08
CA THR A 67 0.81 7.69 -25.46
C THR A 67 -0.59 7.12 -25.69
N LYS A 68 -0.72 6.10 -26.55
CA LYS A 68 -2.00 5.41 -26.78
C LYS A 68 -2.18 4.30 -25.75
N VAL A 69 -2.95 4.58 -24.71
CA VAL A 69 -3.20 3.67 -23.60
C VAL A 69 -4.70 3.44 -23.47
N ASN A 70 -5.08 2.23 -23.06
CA ASN A 70 -6.48 1.91 -22.80
C ASN A 70 -7.08 2.89 -21.78
N GLU A 71 -8.31 3.31 -22.01
CA GLU A 71 -9.05 4.26 -21.18
C GLU A 71 -9.26 3.79 -19.74
N LYS A 72 -9.23 2.47 -19.49
CA LYS A 72 -9.39 1.85 -18.16
C LYS A 72 -8.07 1.63 -17.42
N MET A 73 -6.94 1.87 -18.09
CA MET A 73 -5.61 1.65 -17.50
C MET A 73 -5.00 2.99 -17.07
N PRO A 74 -4.62 3.17 -15.80
CA PRO A 74 -3.81 4.30 -15.38
C PRO A 74 -2.50 4.38 -16.18
N PHE A 75 -2.15 5.56 -16.63
CA PHE A 75 -0.93 5.76 -17.42
C PHE A 75 0.34 5.48 -16.60
N LEU A 76 0.31 5.79 -15.30
CA LEU A 76 1.39 5.42 -14.39
C LEU A 76 1.63 3.91 -14.39
N SER A 77 0.57 3.10 -14.27
CA SER A 77 0.67 1.63 -14.31
C SER A 77 1.16 1.14 -15.67
N PHE A 78 0.69 1.73 -16.76
CA PHE A 78 1.18 1.41 -18.09
C PHE A 78 2.68 1.66 -18.24
N LEU A 79 3.17 2.80 -17.74
CA LEU A 79 4.60 3.13 -17.77
C LEU A 79 5.42 2.17 -16.92
N ALA A 80 4.94 1.86 -15.71
CA ALA A 80 5.63 0.97 -14.78
C ALA A 80 5.80 -0.46 -15.33
N ILE A 81 4.80 -0.97 -16.08
CA ILE A 81 4.83 -2.32 -16.66
C ILE A 81 5.72 -2.38 -17.91
N ASN A 82 5.71 -1.34 -18.75
CA ASN A 82 6.27 -1.42 -20.11
C ASN A 82 7.62 -0.72 -20.26
N TYR A 83 8.03 0.12 -19.28
CA TYR A 83 9.24 0.94 -19.40
C TYR A 83 10.03 0.93 -18.09
N ASN A 84 11.36 0.98 -18.24
CA ASN A 84 12.27 1.13 -17.09
C ASN A 84 12.74 2.59 -16.99
N ILE A 85 11.85 3.47 -16.53
CA ILE A 85 12.10 4.91 -16.41
C ILE A 85 12.32 5.25 -14.93
N PRO A 86 13.48 5.78 -14.53
CA PRO A 86 13.83 5.96 -13.11
C PRO A 86 12.79 6.70 -12.28
N VAL A 87 12.17 7.76 -12.82
CA VAL A 87 11.14 8.51 -12.10
C VAL A 87 9.85 7.70 -11.89
N ILE A 88 9.51 6.80 -12.80
CA ILE A 88 8.35 5.93 -12.70
C ILE A 88 8.64 4.79 -11.72
N THR A 89 9.83 4.19 -11.80
CA THR A 89 10.29 3.14 -10.86
C THR A 89 10.27 3.67 -9.42
N GLU A 90 10.80 4.88 -9.18
CA GLU A 90 10.79 5.51 -7.85
C GLU A 90 9.37 5.69 -7.28
N VAL A 91 8.40 6.09 -8.12
CA VAL A 91 7.00 6.22 -7.74
C VAL A 91 6.36 4.86 -7.48
N GLN A 92 6.64 3.86 -8.31
CA GLN A 92 6.14 2.50 -8.16
C GLN A 92 6.65 1.88 -6.85
N GLU A 93 7.95 1.95 -6.57
CA GLU A 93 8.56 1.45 -5.34
C GLU A 93 7.93 2.08 -4.09
N TRP A 94 7.58 3.39 -4.16
CA TRP A 94 6.86 4.02 -3.08
C TRP A 94 5.47 3.40 -2.87
N PHE A 95 4.68 3.18 -3.94
CA PHE A 95 3.37 2.52 -3.84
C PHE A 95 3.47 1.09 -3.33
N GLU A 96 4.47 0.33 -3.78
CA GLU A 96 4.73 -1.05 -3.32
C GLU A 96 5.14 -1.10 -1.85
N SER A 97 5.78 -0.05 -1.34
CA SER A 97 6.13 0.08 0.07
C SER A 97 4.94 0.47 0.97
N CYS A 98 3.83 0.93 0.37
CA CYS A 98 2.65 1.34 1.14
C CYS A 98 1.95 0.13 1.75
N ILE A 99 1.76 0.17 3.07
CA ILE A 99 0.94 -0.80 3.78
C ILE A 99 -0.47 -0.22 3.89
N ILE A 100 -1.42 -0.78 3.14
CA ILE A 100 -2.84 -0.41 3.23
C ILE A 100 -3.47 -1.30 4.29
N ARG A 101 -3.94 -0.71 5.40
CA ARG A 101 -4.56 -1.45 6.49
C ARG A 101 -6.07 -1.23 6.51
N ASN A 102 -6.81 -2.31 6.56
CA ASN A 102 -8.27 -2.28 6.72
C ASN A 102 -8.64 -2.60 8.17
N TYR A 103 -8.72 -1.60 9.02
CA TYR A 103 -9.10 -1.78 10.43
C TYR A 103 -10.52 -2.34 10.64
N ALA A 104 -11.36 -2.34 9.60
CA ALA A 104 -12.68 -2.96 9.67
C ALA A 104 -12.63 -4.50 9.55
N ASN A 105 -11.53 -5.06 9.05
CA ASN A 105 -11.31 -6.51 8.98
C ASN A 105 -9.86 -6.85 9.36
N PRO A 106 -9.51 -6.77 10.66
CA PRO A 106 -8.14 -7.01 11.12
C PRO A 106 -7.66 -8.45 10.86
N VAL A 107 -8.57 -9.42 10.78
CA VAL A 107 -8.22 -10.82 10.52
C VAL A 107 -7.71 -11.02 9.09
N ALA A 108 -8.35 -10.39 8.09
CA ALA A 108 -7.87 -10.44 6.70
C ALA A 108 -6.50 -9.75 6.55
N GLU A 109 -6.21 -8.74 7.34
CA GLU A 109 -4.90 -8.10 7.34
C GLU A 109 -3.80 -8.92 8.01
N LEU A 110 -4.15 -9.65 9.05
CA LEU A 110 -3.23 -10.59 9.70
C LEU A 110 -2.78 -11.68 8.73
N GLN A 111 -3.65 -12.14 7.80
CA GLN A 111 -3.26 -13.06 6.73
C GLN A 111 -2.12 -12.51 5.87
N ILE A 112 -2.15 -11.24 5.54
CA ILE A 112 -1.11 -10.57 4.75
C ILE A 112 0.18 -10.40 5.58
N MET A 113 0.06 -10.24 6.89
CA MET A 113 1.19 -10.03 7.82
C MET A 113 1.82 -11.32 8.32
N VAL A 114 1.08 -12.44 8.28
CA VAL A 114 1.60 -13.79 8.60
C VAL A 114 2.39 -14.29 7.38
N SER A 115 3.40 -13.55 6.96
CA SER A 115 4.43 -14.10 6.08
C SER A 115 5.28 -15.08 6.91
N ASP A 116 5.73 -16.17 6.31
CA ASP A 116 6.62 -17.20 6.88
C ASP A 116 8.01 -16.67 7.34
N ASN A 117 8.12 -15.37 7.58
CA ASN A 117 9.35 -14.73 8.00
C ASN A 117 9.43 -14.71 9.53
N GLU A 118 10.24 -15.60 10.08
CA GLU A 118 10.56 -15.70 11.53
C GLU A 118 10.94 -14.34 12.16
N GLN A 119 11.65 -13.49 11.43
CA GLN A 119 12.05 -12.18 11.93
C GLN A 119 10.85 -11.25 12.12
N THR A 120 9.93 -11.22 11.17
CA THR A 120 8.68 -10.45 11.27
C THR A 120 7.80 -11.00 12.38
N LYS A 121 7.72 -12.33 12.51
CA LYS A 121 6.98 -13.00 13.57
C LYS A 121 7.46 -12.59 14.96
N ASN A 122 8.77 -12.63 15.18
CA ASN A 122 9.38 -12.23 16.45
C ASN A 122 9.16 -10.75 16.78
N GLN A 123 9.19 -9.87 15.78
CA GLN A 123 8.89 -8.44 15.97
C GLN A 123 7.43 -8.21 16.39
N ILE A 124 6.49 -8.94 15.80
CA ILE A 124 5.07 -8.86 16.17
C ILE A 124 4.85 -9.35 17.59
N ILE A 125 5.42 -10.50 17.97
CA ILE A 125 5.35 -11.04 19.34
C ILE A 125 5.91 -10.03 20.35
N MET A 126 7.06 -9.44 20.07
CA MET A 126 7.67 -8.42 20.92
C MET A 126 6.75 -7.20 21.09
N LEU A 127 6.15 -6.71 20.00
CA LEU A 127 5.21 -5.59 20.04
C LEU A 127 3.94 -5.91 20.85
N LEU A 128 3.37 -7.10 20.70
CA LEU A 128 2.21 -7.55 21.47
C LEU A 128 2.53 -7.60 22.97
N ASN A 129 3.71 -8.12 23.32
CA ASN A 129 4.15 -8.16 24.71
C ASN A 129 4.39 -6.76 25.31
N GLU A 130 4.94 -5.81 24.51
CA GLU A 130 5.06 -4.41 24.94
C GLU A 130 3.72 -3.73 25.17
N MET A 131 2.68 -4.16 24.45
CA MET A 131 1.28 -3.71 24.67
C MET A 131 0.60 -4.38 25.85
N GLY A 132 1.27 -5.28 26.57
CA GLY A 132 0.74 -6.01 27.71
C GLY A 132 -0.07 -7.26 27.32
N ILE A 133 0.00 -7.69 26.06
CA ILE A 133 -0.61 -8.92 25.58
C ILE A 133 0.46 -10.01 25.63
N ASP A 134 0.40 -10.86 26.64
CA ASP A 134 1.39 -11.92 26.89
C ASP A 134 1.20 -13.08 25.91
N VAL A 135 1.97 -13.07 24.80
CA VAL A 135 1.91 -14.05 23.71
C VAL A 135 3.30 -14.62 23.47
N GLU A 136 3.43 -15.94 23.49
CA GLU A 136 4.69 -16.63 23.18
C GLU A 136 4.85 -16.90 21.69
N ASP A 137 3.75 -17.19 21.01
CA ASP A 137 3.71 -17.54 19.61
C ASP A 137 2.31 -17.25 19.02
N TYR A 138 2.20 -17.26 17.70
CA TYR A 138 0.92 -17.24 17.02
C TYR A 138 0.95 -18.08 15.74
N ARG A 139 -0.20 -18.60 15.32
CA ARG A 139 -0.37 -19.27 14.04
C ARG A 139 -1.70 -18.87 13.40
N TYR A 140 -1.72 -18.87 12.09
CA TYR A 140 -2.93 -18.69 11.31
C TYR A 140 -3.38 -20.05 10.75
N ASP A 141 -4.66 -20.38 10.93
CA ASP A 141 -5.27 -21.56 10.34
C ASP A 141 -6.05 -21.16 9.10
N GLU A 142 -5.54 -21.55 7.92
CA GLU A 142 -6.14 -21.20 6.62
C GLU A 142 -7.52 -21.84 6.40
N LYS A 143 -7.81 -22.99 7.02
CA LYS A 143 -9.08 -23.70 6.84
C LYS A 143 -10.19 -23.06 7.67
N GLU A 144 -9.83 -22.61 8.85
CA GLU A 144 -10.76 -21.98 9.79
C GLU A 144 -10.77 -20.44 9.62
N GLU A 145 -9.88 -19.91 8.76
CA GLU A 145 -9.64 -18.46 8.60
C GLU A 145 -9.45 -17.75 9.95
N GLN A 146 -8.77 -18.42 10.88
CA GLN A 146 -8.66 -18.02 12.27
C GLN A 146 -7.21 -17.87 12.71
N LEU A 147 -6.90 -16.76 13.40
CA LEU A 147 -5.64 -16.57 14.12
C LEU A 147 -5.74 -17.18 15.51
N TYR A 148 -4.71 -17.91 15.92
CA TYR A 148 -4.53 -18.45 17.25
C TYR A 148 -3.29 -17.85 17.88
N THR A 149 -3.38 -17.48 19.15
CA THR A 149 -2.27 -17.11 20.01
C THR A 149 -1.88 -18.26 20.92
N VAL A 150 -0.61 -18.40 21.20
CA VAL A 150 -0.04 -19.42 22.09
C VAL A 150 0.47 -18.76 23.35
N ARG A 151 -0.01 -19.25 24.49
CA ARG A 151 0.38 -18.77 25.83
C ARG A 151 0.71 -19.93 26.75
N THR A 152 1.61 -19.69 27.70
CA THR A 152 1.86 -20.64 28.79
C THR A 152 1.22 -20.12 30.07
N ILE A 153 0.23 -20.84 30.57
CA ILE A 153 -0.43 -20.57 31.84
C ILE A 153 -0.13 -21.72 32.80
N SER A 154 0.49 -21.42 33.94
CA SER A 154 0.87 -22.43 34.94
C SER A 154 1.67 -23.60 34.37
N GLY A 155 2.57 -23.33 33.43
CA GLY A 155 3.46 -24.33 32.80
C GLY A 155 2.79 -25.20 31.71
N LYS A 156 1.56 -24.90 31.32
CA LYS A 156 0.86 -25.56 30.20
C LYS A 156 0.65 -24.59 29.05
N LYS A 157 0.91 -25.05 27.84
CA LYS A 157 0.65 -24.28 26.62
C LYS A 157 -0.83 -24.37 26.24
N TYR A 158 -1.41 -23.23 25.92
CA TYR A 158 -2.77 -23.07 25.42
C TYR A 158 -2.75 -22.35 24.09
N GLU A 159 -3.55 -22.82 23.16
CA GLU A 159 -3.87 -22.11 21.92
C GLU A 159 -5.25 -21.49 22.07
N LEU A 160 -5.34 -20.18 21.93
CA LEU A 160 -6.59 -19.43 22.07
C LEU A 160 -6.89 -18.70 20.76
N PRO A 161 -8.15 -18.78 20.26
CA PRO A 161 -8.55 -17.94 19.14
C PRO A 161 -8.39 -16.46 19.47
N PHE A 162 -7.78 -15.69 18.57
CA PHE A 162 -7.47 -14.27 18.81
C PHE A 162 -8.70 -13.41 19.12
N ASN A 163 -9.85 -13.72 18.55
CA ASN A 163 -11.11 -13.05 18.82
C ASN A 163 -11.65 -13.25 20.25
N HIS A 164 -11.19 -14.27 20.98
CA HIS A 164 -11.54 -14.49 22.39
C HIS A 164 -10.66 -13.66 23.34
N GLU A 165 -9.61 -13.04 22.84
CA GLU A 165 -8.73 -12.19 23.63
C GLU A 165 -9.23 -10.74 23.76
N SER A 166 -10.16 -10.32 22.88
CA SER A 166 -10.70 -8.96 22.88
C SER A 166 -11.83 -8.73 23.90
N ASP A 167 -12.39 -9.80 24.45
CA ASP A 167 -13.36 -9.67 25.54
C ASP A 167 -12.58 -9.50 26.86
N GLY A 168 -12.11 -8.26 27.06
CA GLY A 168 -11.53 -7.83 28.31
C GLY A 168 -12.46 -8.23 29.46
N THR A 169 -11.94 -9.00 30.39
CA THR A 169 -12.58 -9.33 31.64
C THR A 169 -13.22 -8.09 32.25
N GLU A 170 -14.53 -7.93 32.09
CA GLU A 170 -15.33 -7.14 32.98
C GLU A 170 -15.27 -7.86 34.36
N SER A 171 -14.50 -7.30 35.25
CA SER A 171 -14.50 -7.63 36.68
C SER A 171 -15.03 -6.45 37.45
#